data_ce254ad76412c9fe24119a95f3f6d9b3
#
_entry.id   ce254ad76412c9fe24119a95f3f6d9b3
#
_cell.length_a   1.000
_cell.length_b   1.000
_cell.length_c   1.000
_cell.angle_alpha   90.00
_cell.angle_beta   90.00
_cell.angle_gamma   90.00
#
_symmetry.space_group_name_H-M   'P 1'
#
loop_
_entity.id
_entity.type
_entity.pdbx_description
1 polymer ?
#
loop_
_entity_poly.entity_id
_entity_poly.type
_entity_poly.pdbx_seq_one_letter_code
_entity_poly.pdbx_strand_id
1 'polypeptide(L)'
;MEIDHLHFHVDDATCWRDWLIDHFSFEPVAPSPWHCPGAEVLQAAAIQLAISDGSGSAAGANFLQTHSPGVGDLAFRVKDLDQWISRVKAMGGVILQPIQHDPHWGRWGQVQGWGDLRHTLIERFSPGPRANPPAANLPWQQIDHAVLNVPQGELELAAAWYESALGFQRQQSFAISTPHSGLRSLVIKHPQGTATLPINEPTAQNSQVQEFLDHHQGSGIQHVALGTQNIVATVAALRHRGIAFLSVPSRYYEQLAQRPGFWATASDWAAIAQQQILVDWAPETPQARLLQTFTEPLFAKPTFFWELIERQVQRTGLLEQRAEGFGAGNFQALFEAIERQQRQRGNL
;
A
#
# COMPACT_ATOMS: atom_id res chain seq x y z
N MET A 1 16.17 -0.14 -2.76
CA MET A 1 15.18 0.73 -2.07
C MET A 1 14.06 -0.13 -1.53
N GLU A 2 13.58 0.14 -0.34
CA GLU A 2 12.49 -0.57 0.35
C GLU A 2 11.53 0.47 0.94
N ILE A 3 10.24 0.17 1.06
CA ILE A 3 9.32 1.03 1.81
C ILE A 3 9.70 0.92 3.28
N ASP A 4 10.02 2.05 3.92
CA ASP A 4 10.42 2.11 5.32
C ASP A 4 9.20 2.27 6.23
N HIS A 5 8.38 3.28 5.99
CA HIS A 5 7.15 3.55 6.72
C HIS A 5 6.17 4.41 5.91
N LEU A 6 4.95 4.53 6.42
CA LEU A 6 3.93 5.46 5.94
C LEU A 6 3.72 6.56 6.96
N HIS A 7 3.51 7.79 6.50
CA HIS A 7 3.09 8.87 7.37
C HIS A 7 1.68 9.33 6.97
N PHE A 8 0.74 9.11 7.86
CA PHE A 8 -0.64 9.55 7.73
C PHE A 8 -0.84 10.93 8.33
N HIS A 9 -1.55 11.77 7.61
CA HIS A 9 -2.13 13.00 8.15
C HIS A 9 -3.64 12.80 8.32
N VAL A 10 -4.12 12.98 9.55
CA VAL A 10 -5.49 12.67 9.97
C VAL A 10 -6.08 13.79 10.83
N ASP A 11 -7.38 13.77 11.06
CA ASP A 11 -8.06 14.80 11.86
C ASP A 11 -7.68 14.71 13.35
N ASP A 12 -7.47 13.51 13.88
CA ASP A 12 -7.11 13.22 15.28
C ASP A 12 -6.12 12.05 15.33
N ALA A 13 -4.85 12.37 15.54
CA ALA A 13 -3.77 11.39 15.56
C ALA A 13 -3.90 10.38 16.72
N THR A 14 -4.38 10.82 17.88
CA THR A 14 -4.58 9.97 19.06
C THR A 14 -5.71 8.97 18.84
N CYS A 15 -6.83 9.41 18.29
CA CYS A 15 -7.95 8.53 17.96
C CYS A 15 -7.53 7.44 16.94
N TRP A 16 -6.81 7.81 15.89
CA TRP A 16 -6.33 6.88 14.89
C TRP A 16 -5.24 5.93 15.41
N ARG A 17 -4.34 6.40 16.29
CA ARG A 17 -3.39 5.56 17.00
C ARG A 17 -4.12 4.45 17.78
N ASP A 18 -5.06 4.83 18.62
CA ASP A 18 -5.79 3.89 19.48
C ASP A 18 -6.61 2.90 18.63
N TRP A 19 -7.22 3.38 17.56
CA TRP A 19 -7.95 2.53 16.62
C TRP A 19 -7.05 1.48 15.94
N LEU A 20 -5.85 1.85 15.50
CA LEU A 20 -4.89 0.91 14.89
C LEU A 20 -4.34 -0.10 15.91
N ILE A 21 -4.15 0.31 17.17
CA ILE A 21 -3.76 -0.59 18.25
C ILE A 21 -4.86 -1.65 18.47
N ASP A 22 -6.10 -1.22 18.64
CA ASP A 22 -7.21 -2.10 18.98
C ASP A 22 -7.57 -3.06 17.83
N HIS A 23 -7.57 -2.57 16.59
CA HIS A 23 -8.04 -3.35 15.45
C HIS A 23 -6.92 -4.11 14.75
N PHE A 24 -5.77 -3.49 14.52
CA PHE A 24 -4.66 -4.06 13.72
C PHE A 24 -3.50 -4.60 14.56
N SER A 25 -3.57 -4.52 15.89
CA SER A 25 -2.50 -4.96 16.81
C SER A 25 -1.16 -4.26 16.53
N PHE A 26 -1.20 -3.00 16.16
CA PHE A 26 0.00 -2.18 16.18
C PHE A 26 0.37 -1.83 17.62
N GLU A 27 1.65 -1.60 17.87
CA GLU A 27 2.17 -1.18 19.17
C GLU A 27 2.89 0.16 19.06
N PRO A 28 2.73 1.05 20.05
CA PRO A 28 3.43 2.34 20.05
C PRO A 28 4.93 2.13 20.18
N VAL A 29 5.70 2.89 19.41
CA VAL A 29 7.16 2.92 19.47
C VAL A 29 7.67 4.37 19.52
N ALA A 30 8.89 4.56 20.00
CA ALA A 30 9.49 5.89 20.03
C ALA A 30 9.68 6.44 18.62
N PRO A 31 9.36 7.73 18.37
CA PRO A 31 9.58 8.36 17.08
C PRO A 31 11.07 8.46 16.76
N SER A 32 11.43 8.31 15.49
CA SER A 32 12.78 8.53 14.95
C SER A 32 12.94 10.00 14.51
N PRO A 33 14.18 10.49 14.31
CA PRO A 33 14.44 11.91 13.96
C PRO A 33 13.78 12.39 12.65
N TRP A 34 13.43 11.47 11.75
CA TRP A 34 12.74 11.77 10.49
C TRP A 34 11.22 11.86 10.59
N HIS A 35 10.63 11.48 11.73
CA HIS A 35 9.20 11.68 11.95
C HIS A 35 8.93 13.15 12.29
N CYS A 36 7.75 13.63 11.91
CA CYS A 36 7.33 14.97 12.31
C CYS A 36 7.27 15.08 13.84
N PRO A 37 7.64 16.23 14.42
CA PRO A 37 7.44 16.48 15.84
C PRO A 37 5.98 16.25 16.23
N GLY A 38 5.75 15.51 17.31
CA GLY A 38 4.42 15.19 17.80
C GLY A 38 3.70 14.06 17.04
N ALA A 39 4.36 13.40 16.09
CA ALA A 39 3.78 12.23 15.43
C ALA A 39 3.68 11.04 16.41
N GLU A 40 2.53 10.38 16.41
CA GLU A 40 2.34 9.07 17.01
C GLU A 40 2.96 8.02 16.08
N VAL A 41 3.82 7.15 16.61
CA VAL A 41 4.50 6.13 15.80
C VAL A 41 4.13 4.76 16.29
N LEU A 42 3.70 3.92 15.36
CA LEU A 42 3.23 2.56 15.60
C LEU A 42 4.03 1.56 14.79
N GLN A 43 4.18 0.36 15.31
CA GLN A 43 4.86 -0.73 14.63
C GLN A 43 4.13 -2.06 14.80
N ALA A 44 4.11 -2.87 13.73
CA ALA A 44 3.72 -4.27 13.77
C ALA A 44 4.65 -5.08 12.84
N ALA A 45 5.45 -5.97 13.38
CA ALA A 45 6.52 -6.67 12.66
C ALA A 45 7.45 -5.66 11.92
N ALA A 46 7.58 -5.75 10.59
CA ALA A 46 8.37 -4.78 9.81
C ALA A 46 7.53 -3.61 9.25
N ILE A 47 6.26 -3.49 9.64
CA ILE A 47 5.38 -2.41 9.23
C ILE A 47 5.46 -1.28 10.25
N GLN A 48 5.82 -0.09 9.83
CA GLN A 48 5.85 1.11 10.67
C GLN A 48 4.92 2.19 10.10
N LEU A 49 4.15 2.82 10.97
CA LEU A 49 3.23 3.91 10.65
C LEU A 49 3.55 5.11 11.53
N ALA A 50 3.64 6.28 10.93
CA ALA A 50 3.62 7.55 11.63
C ALA A 50 2.25 8.22 11.39
N ILE A 51 1.69 8.84 12.40
CA ILE A 51 0.37 9.46 12.36
C ILE A 51 0.51 10.86 12.96
N SER A 52 0.09 11.87 12.26
CA SER A 52 0.03 13.23 12.79
C SER A 52 -1.24 13.93 12.36
N ASP A 53 -1.67 14.88 13.18
CA ASP A 53 -2.73 15.82 12.86
C ASP A 53 -2.16 17.21 12.53
N GLY A 54 -3.05 18.16 12.30
CA GLY A 54 -2.66 19.54 12.00
C GLY A 54 -2.09 20.32 13.20
N SER A 55 -2.16 19.78 14.43
CA SER A 55 -1.78 20.52 15.64
C SER A 55 -0.28 20.47 15.93
N GLY A 56 0.38 19.37 15.58
CA GLY A 56 1.80 19.11 15.90
C GLY A 56 2.78 19.41 14.77
N SER A 57 2.31 19.62 13.53
CA SER A 57 3.16 19.70 12.35
C SER A 57 2.59 20.63 11.28
N ALA A 58 3.39 21.61 10.86
CA ALA A 58 3.04 22.47 9.73
C ALA A 58 2.80 21.66 8.44
N ALA A 59 3.50 20.56 8.27
CA ALA A 59 3.33 19.65 7.13
C ALA A 59 1.96 18.98 7.14
N GLY A 60 1.52 18.47 8.29
CA GLY A 60 0.19 17.89 8.49
C GLY A 60 -0.91 18.91 8.32
N ALA A 61 -0.74 20.11 8.92
CA ALA A 61 -1.70 21.21 8.76
C ALA A 61 -1.87 21.61 7.29
N ASN A 62 -0.79 21.78 6.55
CA ASN A 62 -0.83 22.12 5.13
C ASN A 62 -1.49 21.01 4.30
N PHE A 63 -1.17 19.73 4.57
CA PHE A 63 -1.78 18.60 3.88
C PHE A 63 -3.30 18.59 4.06
N LEU A 64 -3.77 18.70 5.30
CA LEU A 64 -5.20 18.66 5.63
C LEU A 64 -6.00 19.90 5.17
N GLN A 65 -5.33 21.00 4.80
CA GLN A 65 -5.99 22.14 4.15
C GLN A 65 -6.37 21.87 2.69
N THR A 66 -5.60 21.01 2.01
CA THR A 66 -5.76 20.73 0.58
C THR A 66 -6.28 19.33 0.31
N HIS A 67 -6.01 18.36 1.21
CA HIS A 67 -6.36 16.95 1.03
C HIS A 67 -7.27 16.45 2.16
N SER A 68 -8.03 15.42 1.85
CA SER A 68 -8.69 14.59 2.88
C SER A 68 -7.66 13.76 3.64
N PRO A 69 -7.97 13.25 4.85
CA PRO A 69 -7.10 12.33 5.58
C PRO A 69 -6.53 11.23 4.69
N GLY A 70 -5.22 10.98 4.81
CA GLY A 70 -4.52 10.03 3.95
C GLY A 70 -3.02 9.99 4.19
N VAL A 71 -2.29 9.32 3.28
CA VAL A 71 -0.84 9.22 3.31
C VAL A 71 -0.21 10.45 2.67
N GLY A 72 0.49 11.25 3.45
CA GLY A 72 1.22 12.42 2.98
C GLY A 72 2.71 12.16 2.72
N ASP A 73 3.29 11.10 3.30
CA ASP A 73 4.67 10.69 3.05
C ASP A 73 4.76 9.17 2.93
N LEU A 74 5.34 8.72 1.83
CA LEU A 74 5.75 7.34 1.61
C LEU A 74 7.28 7.29 1.71
N ALA A 75 7.78 6.86 2.86
CA ALA A 75 9.21 6.86 3.16
C ALA A 75 9.93 5.64 2.59
N PHE A 76 11.15 5.86 2.11
CA PHE A 76 11.98 4.79 1.54
C PHE A 76 13.31 4.66 2.28
N ARG A 77 13.68 3.42 2.61
CA ARG A 77 15.02 3.07 3.03
C ARG A 77 15.93 2.95 1.82
N VAL A 78 17.07 3.62 1.88
CA VAL A 78 18.08 3.67 0.81
C VAL A 78 19.45 3.26 1.33
N LYS A 79 20.36 2.84 0.44
CA LYS A 79 21.75 2.51 0.78
C LYS A 79 22.71 3.69 0.62
N ASP A 80 22.40 4.62 -0.26
CA ASP A 80 23.21 5.80 -0.59
C ASP A 80 22.28 7.01 -0.75
N LEU A 81 22.15 7.78 0.32
CA LEU A 81 21.26 8.93 0.37
C LEU A 81 21.75 10.07 -0.55
N ASP A 82 23.08 10.28 -0.61
CA ASP A 82 23.66 11.34 -1.45
C ASP A 82 23.37 11.09 -2.93
N GLN A 83 23.45 9.84 -3.38
CA GLN A 83 23.12 9.47 -4.75
C GLN A 83 21.70 9.90 -5.13
N TRP A 84 20.72 9.57 -4.30
CA TRP A 84 19.31 9.84 -4.62
C TRP A 84 18.96 11.32 -4.53
N ILE A 85 19.43 12.01 -3.50
CA ILE A 85 19.24 13.46 -3.36
C ILE A 85 19.92 14.20 -4.54
N SER A 86 21.10 13.78 -4.95
CA SER A 86 21.81 14.36 -6.11
C SER A 86 21.05 14.12 -7.42
N ARG A 87 20.46 12.94 -7.63
CA ARG A 87 19.63 12.65 -8.82
C ARG A 87 18.39 13.53 -8.86
N VAL A 88 17.66 13.65 -7.75
CA VAL A 88 16.48 14.52 -7.65
C VAL A 88 16.85 15.96 -7.97
N LYS A 89 17.96 16.47 -7.44
CA LYS A 89 18.46 17.82 -7.75
C LYS A 89 18.82 17.99 -9.23
N ALA A 90 19.51 17.01 -9.81
CA ALA A 90 19.97 17.08 -11.20
C ALA A 90 18.82 17.15 -12.21
N MET A 91 17.67 16.58 -11.91
CA MET A 91 16.47 16.67 -12.74
C MET A 91 15.54 17.85 -12.40
N GLY A 92 15.98 18.76 -11.51
CA GLY A 92 15.20 19.93 -11.10
C GLY A 92 14.09 19.62 -10.08
N GLY A 93 14.14 18.44 -9.42
CA GLY A 93 13.18 18.07 -8.39
C GLY A 93 13.37 18.88 -7.10
N VAL A 94 12.31 18.97 -6.30
CA VAL A 94 12.26 19.78 -5.08
C VAL A 94 12.78 19.00 -3.89
N ILE A 95 13.75 19.56 -3.18
CA ILE A 95 14.24 19.08 -1.89
C ILE A 95 13.47 19.82 -0.79
N LEU A 96 12.62 19.11 -0.09
CA LEU A 96 11.79 19.65 1.00
C LEU A 96 12.59 19.76 2.30
N GLN A 97 13.44 18.75 2.58
CA GLN A 97 14.36 18.75 3.71
C GLN A 97 15.76 18.33 3.22
N PRO A 98 16.78 19.20 3.37
CA PRO A 98 18.16 18.81 3.12
C PRO A 98 18.61 17.64 4.00
N ILE A 99 19.69 16.95 3.60
CA ILE A 99 20.20 15.82 4.37
C ILE A 99 20.49 16.25 5.80
N GLN A 100 19.88 15.52 6.73
CA GLN A 100 20.10 15.59 8.16
C GLN A 100 20.93 14.39 8.61
N HIS A 101 21.63 14.54 9.72
CA HIS A 101 22.48 13.50 10.28
C HIS A 101 22.15 13.32 11.76
N ASP A 102 21.85 12.08 12.14
CA ASP A 102 21.73 11.67 13.52
C ASP A 102 22.76 10.58 13.83
N PRO A 103 23.61 10.73 14.86
CA PRO A 103 24.70 9.81 15.15
C PRO A 103 24.24 8.40 15.55
N HIS A 104 23.00 8.25 16.02
CA HIS A 104 22.45 6.96 16.47
C HIS A 104 21.57 6.30 15.42
N TRP A 105 20.86 7.09 14.61
CA TRP A 105 19.84 6.60 13.69
C TRP A 105 20.27 6.52 12.24
N GLY A 106 21.13 7.44 11.79
CA GLY A 106 21.58 7.52 10.41
C GLY A 106 21.36 8.89 9.77
N ARG A 107 21.19 8.88 8.46
CA ARG A 107 21.00 10.09 7.65
C ARG A 107 19.63 10.06 6.98
N TRP A 108 19.03 11.20 6.80
CA TRP A 108 17.75 11.30 6.11
C TRP A 108 17.57 12.64 5.43
N GLY A 109 16.72 12.68 4.43
CA GLY A 109 16.31 13.89 3.73
C GLY A 109 14.92 13.68 3.13
N GLN A 110 14.25 14.76 2.73
CA GLN A 110 12.90 14.66 2.19
C GLN A 110 12.82 15.35 0.83
N VAL A 111 12.16 14.72 -0.10
CA VAL A 111 11.93 15.22 -1.45
C VAL A 111 10.43 15.27 -1.75
N GLN A 112 10.03 16.16 -2.64
CA GLN A 112 8.70 16.12 -3.21
C GLN A 112 8.63 14.99 -4.24
N GLY A 113 7.62 14.15 -4.10
CA GLY A 113 7.28 13.11 -5.05
C GLY A 113 6.35 13.61 -6.15
N TRP A 114 5.44 12.74 -6.61
CA TRP A 114 4.44 13.12 -7.60
C TRP A 114 3.25 13.81 -6.90
N GLY A 115 2.80 14.93 -7.48
CA GLY A 115 1.81 15.78 -6.82
C GLY A 115 2.35 16.36 -5.51
N ASP A 116 1.55 16.30 -4.45
CA ASP A 116 1.93 16.76 -3.12
C ASP A 116 2.45 15.64 -2.20
N LEU A 117 2.58 14.40 -2.74
CA LEU A 117 3.16 13.28 -2.00
C LEU A 117 4.63 13.56 -1.68
N ARG A 118 5.04 13.27 -0.47
CA ARG A 118 6.43 13.41 -0.02
C ARG A 118 7.12 12.06 0.03
N HIS A 119 8.45 12.08 -0.08
CA HIS A 119 9.29 10.91 0.14
C HIS A 119 10.41 11.24 1.10
N THR A 120 10.33 10.71 2.29
CA THR A 120 11.46 10.69 3.21
C THR A 120 12.41 9.56 2.80
N LEU A 121 13.66 9.91 2.46
CA LEU A 121 14.71 8.96 2.12
C LEU A 121 15.62 8.75 3.33
N ILE A 122 15.82 7.50 3.76
CA ILE A 122 16.49 7.17 5.02
C ILE A 122 17.65 6.20 4.76
N GLU A 123 18.84 6.60 5.13
CA GLU A 123 20.05 5.76 5.16
C GLU A 123 20.39 5.43 6.62
N ARG A 124 20.10 4.20 7.04
CA ARG A 124 20.37 3.75 8.40
C ARG A 124 21.81 3.24 8.54
N PHE A 125 22.54 3.65 9.57
CA PHE A 125 23.90 3.18 9.82
C PHE A 125 23.97 1.76 10.36
N SER A 126 22.92 1.32 11.02
CA SER A 126 22.76 -0.04 11.53
C SER A 126 21.26 -0.36 11.44
N PRO A 127 20.85 -1.63 11.44
CA PRO A 127 19.49 -1.89 11.85
C PRO A 127 19.37 -1.22 13.23
N GLY A 128 18.68 -0.06 13.26
CA GLY A 128 18.47 0.71 14.49
C GLY A 128 18.02 -0.21 15.62
N PRO A 129 17.97 0.23 16.88
CA PRO A 129 17.52 -0.63 17.96
C PRO A 129 16.21 -1.27 17.45
N ARG A 130 16.33 -2.51 17.00
CA ARG A 130 15.18 -3.37 16.91
C ARG A 130 14.73 -3.45 18.37
N ALA A 131 13.83 -2.59 18.77
CA ALA A 131 12.86 -3.06 19.72
C ALA A 131 12.45 -4.40 19.14
N ASN A 132 12.70 -5.49 19.83
CA ASN A 132 12.17 -6.79 19.41
C ASN A 132 10.76 -6.50 18.97
N PRO A 133 10.40 -6.72 17.67
CA PRO A 133 9.06 -6.38 17.24
C PRO A 133 8.18 -7.08 18.28
N PRO A 134 7.30 -6.34 18.94
CA PRO A 134 6.40 -6.95 19.88
C PRO A 134 5.75 -8.09 19.15
N ALA A 135 5.47 -9.18 19.85
CA ALA A 135 4.81 -10.33 19.26
C ALA A 135 3.42 -9.87 18.82
N ALA A 136 3.34 -9.35 17.60
CA ALA A 136 2.08 -8.89 17.05
C ALA A 136 1.09 -10.06 17.13
N ASN A 137 -0.07 -9.81 17.73
CA ASN A 137 -1.14 -10.81 17.83
C ASN A 137 -1.69 -11.23 16.45
N LEU A 138 -1.20 -10.60 15.37
CA LEU A 138 -1.49 -10.90 13.98
C LEU A 138 -0.19 -11.20 13.22
N PRO A 139 -0.23 -12.14 12.25
CA PRO A 139 0.95 -12.62 11.54
C PRO A 139 1.42 -11.64 10.45
N TRP A 140 1.60 -10.37 10.80
CA TRP A 140 2.10 -9.33 9.91
C TRP A 140 3.54 -9.60 9.45
N GLN A 141 3.88 -9.18 8.25
CA GLN A 141 5.23 -9.27 7.71
C GLN A 141 5.81 -7.87 7.42
N GLN A 142 5.43 -7.28 6.33
CA GLN A 142 5.97 -6.03 5.81
C GLN A 142 4.94 -5.32 4.94
N ILE A 143 5.22 -4.08 4.54
CA ILE A 143 4.50 -3.42 3.46
C ILE A 143 4.95 -4.07 2.14
N ASP A 144 4.01 -4.65 1.40
CA ASP A 144 4.27 -5.30 0.11
C ASP A 144 4.36 -4.27 -1.03
N HIS A 145 3.40 -3.38 -1.09
CA HIS A 145 3.36 -2.28 -2.06
C HIS A 145 2.44 -1.14 -1.60
N ALA A 146 2.55 0.00 -2.27
CA ALA A 146 1.66 1.15 -2.10
C ALA A 146 1.18 1.62 -3.48
N VAL A 147 -0.08 2.00 -3.60
CA VAL A 147 -0.70 2.33 -4.89
C VAL A 147 -0.98 3.83 -4.97
N LEU A 148 -0.38 4.45 -5.98
CA LEU A 148 -0.52 5.87 -6.29
C LEU A 148 -1.57 6.08 -7.38
N ASN A 149 -2.58 6.88 -7.11
CA ASN A 149 -3.52 7.36 -8.11
C ASN A 149 -3.10 8.73 -8.64
N VAL A 150 -3.18 8.91 -9.95
CA VAL A 150 -2.85 10.16 -10.64
C VAL A 150 -3.96 10.56 -11.62
N PRO A 151 -4.11 11.85 -11.97
CA PRO A 151 -5.05 12.30 -12.98
C PRO A 151 -4.86 11.63 -14.34
N GLN A 152 -5.93 11.62 -15.14
CA GLN A 152 -5.86 11.10 -16.49
C GLN A 152 -4.81 11.81 -17.34
N GLY A 153 -3.94 11.04 -17.99
CA GLY A 153 -2.83 11.53 -18.80
C GLY A 153 -1.52 11.73 -18.02
N GLU A 154 -1.50 11.52 -16.70
CA GLU A 154 -0.31 11.70 -15.87
C GLU A 154 0.43 10.39 -15.55
N LEU A 155 -0.12 9.23 -15.89
CA LEU A 155 0.48 7.91 -15.59
C LEU A 155 1.93 7.80 -16.07
N GLU A 156 2.17 8.13 -17.34
CA GLU A 156 3.49 8.03 -17.96
C GLU A 156 4.46 9.08 -17.41
N LEU A 157 3.97 10.27 -17.08
CA LEU A 157 4.76 11.35 -16.50
C LEU A 157 5.20 11.01 -15.07
N ALA A 158 4.28 10.50 -14.26
CA ALA A 158 4.59 10.02 -12.92
C ALA A 158 5.62 8.89 -12.94
N ALA A 159 5.40 7.86 -13.77
CA ALA A 159 6.35 6.76 -13.92
C ALA A 159 7.74 7.25 -14.33
N ALA A 160 7.83 8.12 -15.32
CA ALA A 160 9.09 8.71 -15.79
C ALA A 160 9.80 9.51 -14.67
N TRP A 161 9.04 10.18 -13.82
CA TRP A 161 9.60 10.86 -12.65
C TRP A 161 10.24 9.86 -11.68
N TYR A 162 9.54 8.79 -11.30
CA TYR A 162 10.08 7.76 -10.40
C TYR A 162 11.28 7.02 -11.00
N GLU A 163 11.27 6.77 -12.31
CA GLU A 163 12.41 6.17 -13.04
C GLU A 163 13.64 7.08 -12.97
N SER A 164 13.46 8.35 -13.25
CA SER A 164 14.55 9.34 -13.32
C SER A 164 15.05 9.73 -11.93
N ALA A 165 14.14 10.03 -10.99
CA ALA A 165 14.48 10.53 -9.65
C ALA A 165 14.97 9.41 -8.73
N LEU A 166 14.24 8.31 -8.65
CA LEU A 166 14.43 7.26 -7.65
C LEU A 166 14.83 5.90 -8.24
N GLY A 167 15.07 5.80 -9.55
CA GLY A 167 15.63 4.60 -10.18
C GLY A 167 14.68 3.40 -10.25
N PHE A 168 13.39 3.62 -10.13
CA PHE A 168 12.39 2.59 -10.37
C PHE A 168 12.45 2.09 -11.82
N GLN A 169 11.92 0.91 -12.07
CA GLN A 169 11.83 0.30 -13.39
C GLN A 169 10.41 -0.23 -13.61
N ARG A 170 9.92 -0.09 -14.84
CA ARG A 170 8.62 -0.62 -15.25
C ARG A 170 8.65 -2.14 -15.23
N GLN A 171 7.59 -2.75 -14.70
CA GLN A 171 7.46 -4.20 -14.62
C GLN A 171 6.28 -4.69 -15.44
N GLN A 172 5.09 -4.22 -15.16
CA GLN A 172 3.84 -4.72 -15.72
C GLN A 172 2.84 -3.59 -15.91
N SER A 173 2.04 -3.65 -16.97
CA SER A 173 0.93 -2.73 -17.20
C SER A 173 -0.39 -3.50 -17.28
N PHE A 174 -1.46 -2.85 -16.83
CA PHE A 174 -2.81 -3.36 -16.88
C PHE A 174 -3.74 -2.31 -17.48
N ALA A 175 -4.76 -2.77 -18.16
CA ALA A 175 -5.92 -1.96 -18.52
C ALA A 175 -7.17 -2.75 -18.09
N ILE A 176 -7.96 -2.15 -17.23
CA ILE A 176 -9.22 -2.72 -16.75
C ILE A 176 -10.34 -1.84 -17.25
N SER A 177 -11.35 -2.47 -17.80
CA SER A 177 -12.58 -1.78 -18.23
C SER A 177 -13.79 -2.63 -17.91
N THR A 178 -14.85 -1.97 -17.49
CA THR A 178 -16.20 -2.48 -17.35
C THR A 178 -17.12 -1.69 -18.30
N PRO A 179 -18.39 -2.06 -18.47
CA PRO A 179 -19.34 -1.22 -19.22
C PRO A 179 -19.54 0.19 -18.64
N HIS A 180 -19.09 0.43 -17.41
CA HIS A 180 -19.38 1.66 -16.69
C HIS A 180 -18.13 2.51 -16.43
N SER A 181 -16.96 1.90 -16.32
CA SER A 181 -15.76 2.57 -15.81
C SER A 181 -14.49 1.86 -16.28
N GLY A 182 -13.32 2.45 -15.99
CA GLY A 182 -12.05 1.82 -16.29
C GLY A 182 -10.86 2.56 -15.71
N LEU A 183 -9.72 1.87 -15.70
CA LEU A 183 -8.43 2.43 -15.33
C LEU A 183 -7.29 1.85 -16.19
N ARG A 184 -6.19 2.58 -16.25
CA ARG A 184 -4.88 2.08 -16.67
C ARG A 184 -3.96 2.04 -15.45
N SER A 185 -3.15 1.00 -15.35
CA SER A 185 -2.19 0.81 -14.27
C SER A 185 -0.82 0.46 -14.83
N LEU A 186 0.22 1.04 -14.25
CA LEU A 186 1.60 0.71 -14.54
C LEU A 186 2.32 0.41 -13.23
N VAL A 187 2.82 -0.80 -13.08
CA VAL A 187 3.61 -1.20 -11.92
C VAL A 187 5.06 -0.85 -12.14
N ILE A 188 5.62 -0.09 -11.22
CA ILE A 188 7.06 0.17 -11.15
C ILE A 188 7.65 -0.44 -9.88
N LYS A 189 8.88 -0.98 -9.98
CA LYS A 189 9.60 -1.62 -8.88
C LYS A 189 11.05 -1.19 -8.86
N HIS A 190 11.60 -1.03 -7.67
CA HIS A 190 13.03 -0.70 -7.56
C HIS A 190 13.89 -1.97 -7.76
N PRO A 191 14.88 -1.96 -8.69
CA PRO A 191 15.63 -3.16 -9.08
C PRO A 191 16.53 -3.71 -7.96
N GLN A 192 16.92 -2.89 -7.01
CA GLN A 192 17.80 -3.25 -5.89
C GLN A 192 17.03 -3.26 -4.56
N GLY A 193 15.81 -3.78 -4.53
CA GLY A 193 15.01 -3.88 -3.33
C GLY A 193 13.59 -4.32 -3.57
N THR A 194 12.73 -4.11 -2.59
CA THR A 194 11.34 -4.57 -2.62
C THR A 194 10.32 -3.48 -2.88
N ALA A 195 10.74 -2.19 -2.87
CA ALA A 195 9.83 -1.08 -3.09
C ALA A 195 9.10 -1.23 -4.42
N THR A 196 7.79 -1.33 -4.35
CA THR A 196 6.88 -1.53 -5.49
C THR A 196 5.75 -0.54 -5.40
N LEU A 197 5.48 0.14 -6.52
CA LEU A 197 4.50 1.22 -6.62
C LEU A 197 3.68 1.05 -7.91
N PRO A 198 2.49 0.43 -7.85
CA PRO A 198 1.51 0.57 -8.92
C PRO A 198 1.03 2.02 -9.00
N ILE A 199 0.96 2.56 -10.22
CA ILE A 199 0.45 3.89 -10.51
C ILE A 199 -0.79 3.71 -11.37
N ASN A 200 -1.92 4.31 -10.98
CA ASN A 200 -3.20 4.19 -11.68
C ASN A 200 -3.67 5.55 -12.19
N GLU A 201 -4.21 5.57 -13.40
CA GLU A 201 -4.98 6.71 -13.93
C GLU A 201 -6.39 6.27 -14.33
N PRO A 202 -7.41 7.13 -14.20
CA PRO A 202 -8.76 6.83 -14.66
C PRO A 202 -8.83 6.86 -16.19
N THR A 203 -9.70 6.03 -16.77
CA THR A 203 -10.05 6.09 -18.21
C THR A 203 -11.48 6.61 -18.46
N ALA A 204 -12.21 6.90 -17.37
CA ALA A 204 -13.57 7.44 -17.41
C ALA A 204 -13.82 8.32 -16.18
N GLN A 205 -14.72 9.31 -16.32
CA GLN A 205 -15.05 10.26 -15.26
C GLN A 205 -15.69 9.62 -14.02
N ASN A 206 -16.39 8.53 -14.19
CA ASN A 206 -17.02 7.75 -13.12
C ASN A 206 -16.13 6.59 -12.60
N SER A 207 -14.84 6.58 -12.96
CA SER A 207 -13.87 5.62 -12.44
C SER A 207 -13.66 5.79 -10.92
N GLN A 208 -13.48 4.68 -10.21
CA GLN A 208 -13.07 4.69 -8.80
C GLN A 208 -11.76 5.46 -8.57
N VAL A 209 -10.87 5.51 -9.56
CA VAL A 209 -9.65 6.32 -9.50
C VAL A 209 -10.01 7.79 -9.56
N GLN A 210 -10.97 8.18 -10.40
CA GLN A 210 -11.48 9.56 -10.44
C GLN A 210 -12.20 9.93 -9.14
N GLU A 211 -13.06 9.06 -8.60
CA GLU A 211 -13.71 9.27 -7.29
C GLU A 211 -12.67 9.53 -6.18
N PHE A 212 -11.57 8.74 -6.16
CA PHE A 212 -10.47 9.00 -5.24
C PHE A 212 -9.87 10.40 -5.44
N LEU A 213 -9.51 10.75 -6.68
CA LEU A 213 -8.88 12.04 -7.00
C LEU A 213 -9.77 13.22 -6.59
N ASP A 214 -11.07 13.12 -6.81
CA ASP A 214 -12.05 14.16 -6.48
C ASP A 214 -12.19 14.33 -4.95
N HIS A 215 -12.20 13.23 -4.19
CA HIS A 215 -12.29 13.27 -2.74
C HIS A 215 -10.97 13.61 -2.06
N HIS A 216 -9.86 13.12 -2.59
CA HIS A 216 -8.52 13.40 -2.09
C HIS A 216 -8.05 14.80 -2.50
N GLN A 217 -8.59 15.34 -3.60
CA GLN A 217 -8.22 16.63 -4.21
C GLN A 217 -6.80 16.60 -4.79
N GLY A 218 -6.52 15.61 -5.64
CA GLY A 218 -5.26 15.44 -6.34
C GLY A 218 -4.68 14.03 -6.29
N SER A 219 -3.45 13.90 -6.76
CA SER A 219 -2.72 12.63 -6.72
C SER A 219 -2.42 12.19 -5.29
N GLY A 220 -2.46 10.87 -5.01
CA GLY A 220 -2.16 10.38 -3.67
C GLY A 220 -2.21 8.86 -3.56
N ILE A 221 -1.85 8.34 -2.40
CA ILE A 221 -1.85 6.91 -2.09
C ILE A 221 -3.27 6.47 -1.74
N GLN A 222 -3.86 5.64 -2.61
CA GLN A 222 -5.22 5.10 -2.42
C GLN A 222 -5.24 3.90 -1.48
N HIS A 223 -4.28 3.00 -1.61
CA HIS A 223 -4.17 1.85 -0.71
C HIS A 223 -2.74 1.37 -0.54
N VAL A 224 -2.56 0.62 0.51
CA VAL A 224 -1.29 -0.04 0.82
C VAL A 224 -1.55 -1.49 1.16
N ALA A 225 -0.74 -2.38 0.61
CA ALA A 225 -0.82 -3.80 0.86
C ALA A 225 0.06 -4.21 2.04
N LEU A 226 -0.56 -4.79 3.05
CA LEU A 226 0.09 -5.35 4.22
C LEU A 226 0.28 -6.85 4.03
N GLY A 227 1.54 -7.29 4.00
CA GLY A 227 1.90 -8.69 3.92
C GLY A 227 1.56 -9.45 5.20
N THR A 228 0.97 -10.65 5.05
CA THR A 228 0.69 -11.56 6.16
C THR A 228 1.13 -12.98 5.84
N GLN A 229 1.42 -13.78 6.88
CA GLN A 229 1.76 -15.20 6.72
C GLN A 229 0.54 -16.12 6.67
N ASN A 230 -0.63 -15.63 7.09
CA ASN A 230 -1.87 -16.40 7.08
C ASN A 230 -3.05 -15.44 6.93
N ILE A 231 -3.41 -15.16 5.68
CA ILE A 231 -4.46 -14.19 5.36
C ILE A 231 -5.83 -14.64 5.89
N VAL A 232 -6.12 -15.93 5.88
CA VAL A 232 -7.41 -16.49 6.36
C VAL A 232 -7.60 -16.18 7.85
N ALA A 233 -6.59 -16.49 8.67
CA ALA A 233 -6.63 -16.21 10.10
C ALA A 233 -6.62 -14.69 10.39
N THR A 234 -5.83 -13.93 9.63
CA THR A 234 -5.74 -12.47 9.77
C THR A 234 -7.09 -11.80 9.49
N VAL A 235 -7.73 -12.15 8.36
CA VAL A 235 -9.04 -11.59 8.00
C VAL A 235 -10.12 -12.00 9.02
N ALA A 236 -10.13 -13.25 9.45
CA ALA A 236 -11.07 -13.71 10.49
C ALA A 236 -10.93 -12.90 11.80
N ALA A 237 -9.69 -12.66 12.24
CA ALA A 237 -9.41 -11.87 13.44
C ALA A 237 -9.82 -10.40 13.28
N LEU A 238 -9.52 -9.77 12.13
CA LEU A 238 -9.91 -8.39 11.84
C LEU A 238 -11.43 -8.23 11.75
N ARG A 239 -12.14 -9.16 11.09
CA ARG A 239 -13.62 -9.17 11.08
C ARG A 239 -14.21 -9.30 12.48
N HIS A 240 -13.62 -10.14 13.32
CA HIS A 240 -14.05 -10.27 14.73
C HIS A 240 -13.88 -8.95 15.51
N ARG A 241 -12.90 -8.13 15.13
CA ARG A 241 -12.67 -6.81 15.70
C ARG A 241 -13.48 -5.69 15.01
N GLY A 242 -14.39 -6.03 14.10
CA GLY A 242 -15.29 -5.08 13.45
C GLY A 242 -14.78 -4.46 12.15
N ILE A 243 -13.66 -4.92 11.61
CA ILE A 243 -13.17 -4.42 10.31
C ILE A 243 -14.06 -4.97 9.19
N ALA A 244 -14.61 -4.06 8.39
CA ALA A 244 -15.37 -4.36 7.19
C ALA A 244 -14.44 -4.57 5.98
N PHE A 245 -14.78 -5.55 5.14
CA PHE A 245 -14.05 -5.88 3.92
C PHE A 245 -14.98 -5.84 2.71
N LEU A 246 -14.42 -5.53 1.55
CA LEU A 246 -15.13 -5.60 0.28
C LEU A 246 -15.71 -7.00 0.06
N SER A 247 -16.97 -7.07 -0.37
CA SER A 247 -17.65 -8.34 -0.58
C SER A 247 -17.28 -8.97 -1.91
N VAL A 248 -17.02 -10.27 -1.89
CA VAL A 248 -16.77 -11.10 -3.08
C VAL A 248 -17.94 -12.06 -3.26
N PRO A 249 -18.62 -12.06 -4.44
CA PRO A 249 -19.76 -12.94 -4.69
C PRO A 249 -19.37 -14.43 -4.67
N SER A 250 -20.25 -15.31 -4.17
CA SER A 250 -20.01 -16.76 -4.15
C SER A 250 -19.72 -17.36 -5.53
N ARG A 251 -20.33 -16.81 -6.57
CA ARG A 251 -20.09 -17.21 -7.96
C ARG A 251 -18.61 -17.09 -8.37
N TYR A 252 -17.84 -16.15 -7.79
CA TYR A 252 -16.41 -16.04 -8.03
C TYR A 252 -15.69 -17.36 -7.69
N TYR A 253 -16.01 -17.96 -6.54
CA TYR A 253 -15.36 -19.20 -6.06
C TYR A 253 -15.77 -20.41 -6.89
N GLU A 254 -17.04 -20.46 -7.37
CA GLU A 254 -17.54 -21.50 -8.27
C GLU A 254 -16.80 -21.49 -9.61
N GLN A 255 -16.58 -20.31 -10.17
CA GLN A 255 -15.85 -20.13 -11.42
C GLN A 255 -14.36 -20.42 -11.25
N LEU A 256 -13.76 -19.98 -10.15
CA LEU A 256 -12.34 -20.18 -9.88
C LEU A 256 -12.00 -21.67 -9.69
N ALA A 257 -12.90 -22.45 -9.11
CA ALA A 257 -12.74 -23.90 -8.95
C ALA A 257 -12.68 -24.66 -10.29
N GLN A 258 -13.12 -24.04 -11.39
CA GLN A 258 -13.05 -24.61 -12.74
C GLN A 258 -11.81 -24.17 -13.53
N ARG A 259 -11.02 -23.25 -12.96
CA ARG A 259 -9.82 -22.72 -13.64
C ARG A 259 -8.70 -23.77 -13.68
N PRO A 260 -7.97 -23.92 -14.82
CA PRO A 260 -6.82 -24.81 -14.91
C PRO A 260 -5.80 -24.58 -13.81
N GLY A 261 -5.26 -25.68 -13.26
CA GLY A 261 -4.33 -25.61 -12.13
C GLY A 261 -4.98 -25.39 -10.77
N PHE A 262 -6.31 -25.36 -10.69
CA PHE A 262 -6.98 -25.29 -9.39
C PHE A 262 -6.55 -26.47 -8.50
N TRP A 263 -6.06 -26.12 -7.32
CA TRP A 263 -5.70 -27.08 -6.28
C TRP A 263 -5.97 -26.46 -4.91
N ALA A 264 -6.82 -27.10 -4.14
CA ALA A 264 -7.04 -26.79 -2.74
C ALA A 264 -7.69 -27.99 -2.03
N THR A 265 -7.43 -28.17 -0.75
CA THR A 265 -8.27 -29.06 0.05
C THR A 265 -9.68 -28.46 0.20
N ALA A 266 -10.68 -29.28 0.41
CA ALA A 266 -12.04 -28.77 0.59
C ALA A 266 -12.15 -27.81 1.80
N SER A 267 -11.41 -28.09 2.88
CA SER A 267 -11.36 -27.25 4.07
C SER A 267 -10.70 -25.88 3.81
N ASP A 268 -9.55 -25.86 3.12
CA ASP A 268 -8.86 -24.61 2.81
C ASP A 268 -9.68 -23.73 1.87
N TRP A 269 -10.31 -24.36 0.87
CA TRP A 269 -11.17 -23.66 -0.07
C TRP A 269 -12.41 -23.06 0.60
N ALA A 270 -13.03 -23.83 1.49
CA ALA A 270 -14.18 -23.35 2.27
C ALA A 270 -13.79 -22.16 3.16
N ALA A 271 -12.61 -22.21 3.81
CA ALA A 271 -12.12 -21.12 4.64
C ALA A 271 -11.81 -19.87 3.84
N ILE A 272 -11.18 -20.00 2.66
CA ILE A 272 -10.92 -18.90 1.72
C ILE A 272 -12.24 -18.26 1.28
N ALA A 273 -13.21 -19.06 0.85
CA ALA A 273 -14.51 -18.56 0.40
C ALA A 273 -15.31 -17.91 1.54
N GLN A 274 -15.26 -18.48 2.75
CA GLN A 274 -15.92 -17.92 3.93
C GLN A 274 -15.36 -16.54 4.30
N GLN A 275 -14.04 -16.35 4.17
CA GLN A 275 -13.40 -15.06 4.45
C GLN A 275 -13.42 -14.13 3.24
N GLN A 276 -13.99 -14.53 2.12
CA GLN A 276 -14.11 -13.73 0.89
C GLN A 276 -12.75 -13.24 0.36
N ILE A 277 -11.75 -14.13 0.34
CA ILE A 277 -10.40 -13.86 -0.11
C ILE A 277 -10.31 -14.16 -1.62
N LEU A 278 -9.74 -13.22 -2.38
CA LEU A 278 -9.44 -13.39 -3.79
C LEU A 278 -8.19 -14.25 -3.95
N VAL A 279 -8.17 -15.10 -4.98
CA VAL A 279 -7.05 -16.03 -5.24
C VAL A 279 -6.65 -15.97 -6.70
N ASP A 280 -5.37 -15.81 -6.97
CA ASP A 280 -4.80 -15.92 -8.31
C ASP A 280 -3.55 -16.81 -8.31
N TRP A 281 -3.24 -17.43 -9.45
CA TRP A 281 -2.03 -18.24 -9.65
C TRP A 281 -1.64 -18.28 -11.11
N ALA A 282 -0.35 -18.49 -11.36
CA ALA A 282 0.15 -18.80 -12.71
C ALA A 282 -0.04 -20.30 -13.00
N PRO A 283 -0.46 -20.68 -14.23
CA PRO A 283 -0.67 -22.08 -14.58
C PRO A 283 0.56 -22.99 -14.35
N GLU A 284 1.76 -22.41 -14.48
CA GLU A 284 3.04 -23.10 -14.33
C GLU A 284 3.39 -23.35 -12.85
N THR A 285 2.81 -22.55 -11.94
CA THR A 285 3.09 -22.59 -10.49
C THR A 285 1.81 -22.53 -9.66
N PRO A 286 0.87 -23.48 -9.83
CA PRO A 286 -0.46 -23.37 -9.26
C PRO A 286 -0.52 -23.40 -7.72
N GLN A 287 0.55 -23.83 -7.07
CA GLN A 287 0.66 -23.83 -5.60
C GLN A 287 1.25 -22.52 -5.07
N ALA A 288 1.93 -21.71 -5.91
CA ALA A 288 2.33 -20.35 -5.57
C ALA A 288 1.15 -19.40 -5.78
N ARG A 289 0.19 -19.41 -4.84
CA ARG A 289 -1.02 -18.62 -4.92
C ARG A 289 -0.79 -17.22 -4.36
N LEU A 290 -1.40 -16.25 -5.01
CA LEU A 290 -1.54 -14.89 -4.55
C LEU A 290 -2.94 -14.74 -3.94
N LEU A 291 -3.00 -14.52 -2.64
CA LEU A 291 -4.25 -14.30 -1.91
C LEU A 291 -4.35 -12.85 -1.49
N GLN A 292 -5.50 -12.22 -1.75
CA GLN A 292 -5.71 -10.79 -1.49
C GLN A 292 -7.13 -10.55 -0.99
N THR A 293 -7.28 -9.56 -0.12
CA THR A 293 -8.57 -9.00 0.25
C THR A 293 -8.39 -7.53 0.62
N PHE A 294 -9.47 -6.76 0.62
CA PHE A 294 -9.42 -5.31 0.76
C PHE A 294 -10.44 -4.87 1.80
N THR A 295 -10.03 -3.97 2.70
CA THR A 295 -10.98 -3.36 3.62
C THR A 295 -11.92 -2.41 2.86
N GLU A 296 -13.06 -2.10 3.44
CA GLU A 296 -13.79 -0.90 3.05
C GLU A 296 -12.94 0.34 3.36
N PRO A 297 -13.25 1.49 2.73
CA PRO A 297 -12.54 2.74 3.02
C PRO A 297 -12.51 3.04 4.52
N LEU A 298 -11.34 3.45 5.02
CA LEU A 298 -11.14 3.70 6.46
C LEU A 298 -11.62 5.06 6.90
N PHE A 299 -11.56 6.06 6.01
CA PHE A 299 -11.99 7.43 6.30
C PHE A 299 -13.43 7.65 5.86
N ALA A 300 -14.04 8.74 6.35
CA ALA A 300 -15.40 9.12 5.98
C ALA A 300 -15.59 9.35 4.47
N LYS A 301 -14.52 9.80 3.79
CA LYS A 301 -14.44 9.83 2.33
C LYS A 301 -13.68 8.59 1.83
N PRO A 302 -13.98 8.05 0.63
CA PRO A 302 -13.36 6.82 0.10
C PRO A 302 -11.95 7.09 -0.45
N THR A 303 -11.06 7.61 0.39
CA THR A 303 -9.71 8.04 0.00
C THR A 303 -8.60 7.08 0.41
N PHE A 304 -8.86 6.12 1.30
CA PHE A 304 -7.84 5.15 1.68
C PHE A 304 -8.44 3.84 2.19
N PHE A 305 -7.82 2.71 1.82
CA PHE A 305 -8.13 1.39 2.36
C PHE A 305 -6.87 0.52 2.47
N TRP A 306 -6.93 -0.54 3.29
CA TRP A 306 -5.88 -1.53 3.35
C TRP A 306 -6.15 -2.68 2.38
N GLU A 307 -5.10 -3.15 1.72
CA GLU A 307 -5.05 -4.48 1.14
C GLU A 307 -4.35 -5.43 2.11
N LEU A 308 -4.85 -6.64 2.28
CA LEU A 308 -4.13 -7.74 2.91
C LEU A 308 -3.67 -8.70 1.82
N ILE A 309 -2.40 -9.09 1.87
CA ILE A 309 -1.79 -9.92 0.84
C ILE A 309 -0.97 -11.06 1.45
N GLU A 310 -1.17 -12.28 0.93
CA GLU A 310 -0.32 -13.43 1.19
C GLU A 310 0.22 -13.97 -0.12
N ARG A 311 1.55 -14.05 -0.23
CA ARG A 311 2.25 -14.61 -1.39
C ARG A 311 2.77 -15.99 -1.02
N GLN A 312 2.05 -17.03 -1.42
CA GLN A 312 2.43 -18.42 -1.14
C GLN A 312 3.64 -18.85 -1.98
N VAL A 313 4.33 -19.87 -1.49
CA VAL A 313 5.53 -20.42 -2.12
C VAL A 313 5.26 -21.84 -2.56
N GLN A 314 5.50 -22.15 -3.84
CA GLN A 314 5.56 -23.49 -4.35
C GLN A 314 7.02 -24.00 -4.24
N ARG A 315 7.18 -25.21 -3.68
CA ARG A 315 8.47 -25.87 -3.57
C ARG A 315 8.51 -27.08 -4.48
N THR A 316 9.49 -27.11 -5.39
CA THR A 316 9.74 -28.24 -6.29
C THR A 316 11.21 -28.64 -6.16
N GLY A 317 11.48 -29.64 -5.33
CA GLY A 317 12.86 -29.99 -4.95
C GLY A 317 13.55 -28.87 -4.17
N LEU A 318 14.66 -28.35 -4.70
CA LEU A 318 15.40 -27.21 -4.13
C LEU A 318 14.94 -25.85 -4.66
N LEU A 319 14.01 -25.82 -5.61
CA LEU A 319 13.48 -24.58 -6.19
C LEU A 319 12.29 -24.09 -5.37
N GLU A 320 12.36 -22.84 -4.95
CA GLU A 320 11.26 -22.10 -4.34
C GLU A 320 10.76 -21.04 -5.32
N GLN A 321 9.47 -21.09 -5.63
CA GLN A 321 8.79 -20.11 -6.46
C GLN A 321 7.69 -19.44 -5.63
N ARG A 322 7.86 -18.16 -5.37
CA ARG A 322 6.87 -17.34 -4.66
C ARG A 322 5.88 -16.76 -5.65
N ALA A 323 4.64 -16.60 -5.23
CA ALA A 323 3.65 -15.86 -6.02
C ALA A 323 4.14 -14.43 -6.31
N GLU A 324 4.27 -14.11 -7.59
CA GLU A 324 4.70 -12.80 -8.07
C GLU A 324 3.53 -12.03 -8.73
N GLY A 325 3.80 -10.77 -9.10
CA GLY A 325 2.84 -9.92 -9.80
C GLY A 325 1.70 -9.43 -8.90
N PHE A 326 0.60 -9.03 -9.53
CA PHE A 326 -0.55 -8.39 -8.88
C PHE A 326 -1.87 -9.15 -9.10
N GLY A 327 -1.82 -10.35 -9.73
CA GLY A 327 -3.00 -11.15 -9.97
C GLY A 327 -4.03 -10.44 -10.86
N ALA A 328 -3.92 -10.57 -12.17
CA ALA A 328 -4.82 -9.88 -13.09
C ALA A 328 -6.30 -10.19 -12.80
N GLY A 329 -6.62 -11.45 -12.42
CA GLY A 329 -7.97 -11.85 -12.03
C GLY A 329 -8.42 -11.21 -10.73
N ASN A 330 -7.55 -11.10 -9.73
CA ASN A 330 -7.84 -10.44 -8.47
C ASN A 330 -8.05 -8.94 -8.66
N PHE A 331 -7.25 -8.30 -9.51
CA PHE A 331 -7.36 -6.87 -9.81
C PHE A 331 -8.68 -6.53 -10.50
N GLN A 332 -9.12 -7.35 -11.47
CA GLN A 332 -10.44 -7.22 -12.08
C GLN A 332 -11.57 -7.37 -11.04
N ALA A 333 -11.49 -8.39 -10.18
CA ALA A 333 -12.47 -8.64 -9.13
C ALA A 333 -12.54 -7.50 -8.09
N LEU A 334 -11.39 -6.94 -7.70
CA LEU A 334 -11.31 -5.74 -6.86
C LEU A 334 -12.03 -4.57 -7.51
N PHE A 335 -11.69 -4.27 -8.77
CA PHE A 335 -12.28 -3.17 -9.51
C PHE A 335 -13.81 -3.27 -9.53
N GLU A 336 -14.35 -4.44 -9.85
CA GLU A 336 -15.80 -4.69 -9.84
C GLU A 336 -16.41 -4.59 -8.43
N ALA A 337 -15.68 -4.96 -7.38
CA ALA A 337 -16.16 -4.83 -6.00
C ALA A 337 -16.29 -3.35 -5.57
N ILE A 338 -15.31 -2.53 -5.88
CA ILE A 338 -15.36 -1.09 -5.59
C ILE A 338 -16.45 -0.41 -6.43
N GLU A 339 -16.59 -0.78 -7.70
CA GLU A 339 -17.65 -0.26 -8.56
C GLU A 339 -19.06 -0.57 -8.00
N ARG A 340 -19.27 -1.76 -7.42
CA ARG A 340 -20.52 -2.08 -6.71
C ARG A 340 -20.76 -1.15 -5.51
N GLN A 341 -19.72 -0.84 -4.74
CA GLN A 341 -19.84 0.12 -3.64
C GLN A 341 -20.13 1.55 -4.11
N GLN A 342 -19.51 2.00 -5.20
CA GLN A 342 -19.81 3.30 -5.81
C GLN A 342 -21.32 3.41 -6.17
N ARG A 343 -21.89 2.35 -6.76
CA ARG A 343 -23.34 2.29 -7.06
C ARG A 343 -24.21 2.38 -5.80
N GLN A 344 -23.82 1.69 -4.73
CA GLN A 344 -24.54 1.75 -3.46
C GLN A 344 -24.51 3.15 -2.83
N ARG A 345 -23.43 3.90 -3.04
CA ARG A 345 -23.31 5.30 -2.61
C ARG A 345 -23.98 6.29 -3.57
N GLY A 346 -24.46 5.84 -4.73
CA GLY A 346 -25.10 6.68 -5.76
C GLY A 346 -24.10 7.49 -6.62
N ASN A 347 -22.84 7.06 -6.66
CA ASN A 347 -21.76 7.73 -7.40
C ASN A 347 -21.47 7.10 -8.77
N LEU A 348 -22.27 6.12 -9.21
CA LEU A 348 -22.12 5.43 -10.49
C LEU A 348 -23.49 5.14 -11.13
#